data_4103528ea8e4b4d545cc90c51fd285bb
#
_entry.id   4103528ea8e4b4d545cc90c51fd285bb
#
_cell.length_a   1.000
_cell.length_b   1.000
_cell.length_c   1.000
_cell.angle_alpha   90.00
_cell.angle_beta   90.00
_cell.angle_gamma   90.00
#
_symmetry.space_group_name_H-M   'P 1'
#
loop_
_entity.id
_entity.type
_entity.pdbx_description
1 polymer ?
#
loop_
_entity_poly.entity_id
_entity_poly.type
_entity_poly.pdbx_seq_one_letter_code
_entity_poly.pdbx_strand_id
1 'polypeptide(L)'
;MTTIPLKKIYSGKVRDLYEIDSRSMLIVASDRLSAFDVILDEPIPGKGEILTQISNFWFGKLSHIMPNHFTGQTVYDVLPHDVAAALEKRAVVAKRLEPLKIEAIVRGYLAGSGWKEYRQTGAVCGIRLPENLREAEQLPEIIFTPSTKAAVGNHDVNIGFDECARVIGQELAEEVRRKAIALYSEAAEYARTRGIIICDTKFEFGLDENGTLTLMDEVLTPDSSRFWPADQYQPGSNPPSFDKQFIRDWLEQSGWNKQPPAPAVPAEVIEKTLAKYREALELLTQ
;
A
#
# COMPACT_ATOMS: atom_id res chain seq x y z
N MET A 1 -14.13 23.09 -0.49
CA MET A 1 -13.66 21.94 0.31
C MET A 1 -14.71 21.62 1.36
N THR A 2 -15.14 20.38 1.47
CA THR A 2 -16.11 19.94 2.47
C THR A 2 -15.47 20.01 3.86
N THR A 3 -16.05 20.78 4.78
CA THR A 3 -15.57 20.88 6.16
C THR A 3 -16.07 19.67 6.95
N ILE A 4 -15.13 18.87 7.48
CA ILE A 4 -15.45 17.71 8.32
C ILE A 4 -15.60 18.19 9.76
N PRO A 5 -16.77 18.01 10.41
CA PRO A 5 -17.03 18.50 11.78
C PRO A 5 -16.44 17.57 12.86
N LEU A 6 -15.29 16.98 12.59
CA LEU A 6 -14.54 16.14 13.52
C LEU A 6 -13.12 16.73 13.71
N LYS A 7 -12.52 16.45 14.85
CA LYS A 7 -11.16 16.86 15.15
C LYS A 7 -10.17 16.06 14.30
N LYS A 8 -9.39 16.74 13.44
CA LYS A 8 -8.28 16.11 12.73
C LYS A 8 -7.17 15.78 13.73
N ILE A 9 -6.78 14.51 13.81
CA ILE A 9 -5.76 14.02 14.73
C ILE A 9 -4.42 13.75 14.04
N TYR A 10 -4.43 13.52 12.71
CA TYR A 10 -3.23 13.29 11.93
C TYR A 10 -3.44 13.66 10.45
N SER A 11 -2.38 14.13 9.80
CA SER A 11 -2.35 14.35 8.36
C SER A 11 -1.12 13.63 7.80
N GLY A 12 -1.36 12.52 7.12
CA GLY A 12 -0.32 11.74 6.45
C GLY A 12 -0.02 12.25 5.04
N LYS A 13 0.85 11.54 4.32
CA LYS A 13 1.22 11.89 2.94
C LYS A 13 0.01 11.89 2.00
N VAL A 14 -0.92 10.95 2.18
CA VAL A 14 -2.07 10.74 1.29
C VAL A 14 -3.40 10.55 2.00
N ARG A 15 -3.44 10.49 3.32
CA ARG A 15 -4.66 10.32 4.14
C ARG A 15 -4.67 11.27 5.31
N ASP A 16 -5.88 11.67 5.70
CA ASP A 16 -6.14 12.44 6.91
C ASP A 16 -6.98 11.59 7.88
N LEU A 17 -6.64 11.65 9.18
CA LEU A 17 -7.33 10.92 10.24
C LEU A 17 -8.07 11.89 11.13
N TYR A 18 -9.32 11.55 11.43
CA TYR A 18 -10.19 12.34 12.30
C TYR A 18 -10.69 11.49 13.46
N GLU A 19 -10.76 12.08 14.64
CA GLU A 19 -11.26 11.43 15.85
C GLU A 19 -12.78 11.36 15.82
N ILE A 20 -13.33 10.16 15.96
CA ILE A 20 -14.76 9.94 16.20
C ILE A 20 -14.95 9.80 17.71
N ASP A 21 -14.27 8.84 18.32
CA ASP A 21 -14.25 8.58 19.75
C ASP A 21 -12.91 7.91 20.19
N SER A 22 -12.88 7.37 21.40
CA SER A 22 -11.68 6.70 21.94
C SER A 22 -11.32 5.39 21.21
N ARG A 23 -12.28 4.76 20.51
CA ARG A 23 -12.13 3.43 19.86
C ARG A 23 -12.17 3.48 18.34
N SER A 24 -12.67 4.58 17.78
CA SER A 24 -12.90 4.72 16.35
C SER A 24 -12.37 6.02 15.77
N MET A 25 -12.04 5.99 14.50
CA MET A 25 -11.57 7.14 13.71
C MET A 25 -12.13 7.10 12.31
N LEU A 26 -12.23 8.27 11.69
CA LEU A 26 -12.52 8.41 10.28
C LEU A 26 -11.19 8.54 9.52
N ILE A 27 -10.96 7.68 8.56
CA ILE A 27 -9.82 7.74 7.63
C ILE A 27 -10.34 8.31 6.32
N VAL A 28 -9.76 9.42 5.86
CA VAL A 28 -10.15 10.09 4.61
C VAL A 28 -8.97 10.07 3.65
N ALA A 29 -9.13 9.37 2.54
CA ALA A 29 -8.15 9.37 1.46
C ALA A 29 -8.21 10.69 0.68
N SER A 30 -7.05 11.29 0.46
CA SER A 30 -6.90 12.50 -0.33
C SER A 30 -6.45 12.17 -1.75
N ASP A 31 -6.52 13.18 -2.62
CA ASP A 31 -5.99 13.08 -3.97
C ASP A 31 -4.50 13.44 -4.07
N ARG A 32 -3.85 13.70 -2.91
CA ARG A 32 -2.41 13.94 -2.85
C ARG A 32 -1.64 12.74 -3.36
N LEU A 33 -0.57 13.00 -4.09
CA LEU A 33 0.37 11.99 -4.54
C LEU A 33 1.70 12.17 -3.82
N SER A 34 2.30 11.08 -3.37
CA SER A 34 3.66 11.05 -2.86
C SER A 34 4.51 10.11 -3.71
N ALA A 35 5.67 10.59 -4.15
CA ALA A 35 6.68 9.80 -4.84
C ALA A 35 8.05 10.10 -4.23
N PHE A 36 8.89 9.07 -4.04
CA PHE A 36 10.20 9.19 -3.40
C PHE A 36 10.15 9.92 -2.04
N ASP A 37 9.09 9.66 -1.25
CA ASP A 37 8.80 10.29 0.05
C ASP A 37 8.47 11.79 0.02
N VAL A 38 8.39 12.40 -1.15
CA VAL A 38 7.98 13.80 -1.36
C VAL A 38 6.52 13.85 -1.81
N ILE A 39 5.72 14.72 -1.19
CA ILE A 39 4.36 15.03 -1.66
C ILE A 39 4.49 15.97 -2.85
N LEU A 40 3.84 15.62 -3.95
CA LEU A 40 3.80 16.47 -5.14
C LEU A 40 2.71 17.54 -4.99
N ASP A 41 2.93 18.71 -5.59
CA ASP A 41 2.01 19.84 -5.46
C ASP A 41 0.68 19.59 -6.21
N GLU A 42 0.75 18.88 -7.34
CA GLU A 42 -0.43 18.54 -8.12
C GLU A 42 -1.13 17.30 -7.59
N PRO A 43 -2.40 17.39 -7.18
CA PRO A 43 -3.20 16.23 -6.82
C PRO A 43 -3.59 15.43 -8.08
N ILE A 44 -3.90 14.16 -7.90
CA ILE A 44 -4.56 13.32 -8.92
C ILE A 44 -6.05 13.25 -8.59
N PRO A 45 -6.92 14.03 -9.26
CA PRO A 45 -8.34 14.11 -8.93
C PRO A 45 -9.04 12.75 -9.01
N GLY A 46 -9.70 12.32 -7.93
CA GLY A 46 -10.38 11.03 -7.83
C GLY A 46 -9.50 9.86 -7.40
N LYS A 47 -8.18 10.06 -7.22
CA LYS A 47 -7.26 9.02 -6.73
C LYS A 47 -7.72 8.43 -5.39
N GLY A 48 -8.08 9.27 -4.43
CA GLY A 48 -8.52 8.83 -3.12
C GLY A 48 -9.74 7.92 -3.17
N GLU A 49 -10.68 8.19 -4.07
CA GLU A 49 -11.87 7.37 -4.26
C GLU A 49 -11.51 5.99 -4.85
N ILE A 50 -10.66 5.96 -5.87
CA ILE A 50 -10.24 4.71 -6.52
C ILE A 50 -9.50 3.80 -5.53
N LEU A 51 -8.52 4.36 -4.81
CA LEU A 51 -7.73 3.58 -3.85
C LEU A 51 -8.60 3.05 -2.70
N THR A 52 -9.55 3.86 -2.19
CA THR A 52 -10.48 3.41 -1.15
C THR A 52 -11.36 2.26 -1.65
N GLN A 53 -11.88 2.33 -2.87
CA GLN A 53 -12.70 1.26 -3.45
C GLN A 53 -11.89 -0.04 -3.64
N ILE A 54 -10.67 0.03 -4.16
CA ILE A 54 -9.79 -1.15 -4.29
C ILE A 54 -9.50 -1.74 -2.92
N SER A 55 -9.13 -0.92 -1.94
CA SER A 55 -8.83 -1.37 -0.59
C SER A 55 -10.05 -2.03 0.08
N ASN A 56 -11.22 -1.41 -0.02
CA ASN A 56 -12.47 -1.95 0.53
C ASN A 56 -12.84 -3.30 -0.10
N PHE A 57 -12.67 -3.44 -1.42
CA PHE A 57 -12.84 -4.70 -2.12
C PHE A 57 -11.96 -5.80 -1.50
N TRP A 58 -10.68 -5.53 -1.31
CA TRP A 58 -9.74 -6.49 -0.73
C TRP A 58 -10.02 -6.81 0.74
N PHE A 59 -10.37 -5.81 1.56
CA PHE A 59 -10.77 -6.05 2.94
C PHE A 59 -11.97 -6.98 3.05
N GLY A 60 -12.95 -6.81 2.16
CA GLY A 60 -14.11 -7.71 2.09
C GLY A 60 -13.71 -9.12 1.66
N LYS A 61 -12.96 -9.23 0.55
CA LYS A 61 -12.58 -10.50 -0.06
C LYS A 61 -11.69 -11.36 0.84
N LEU A 62 -10.77 -10.74 1.58
CA LEU A 62 -9.77 -11.42 2.41
C LEU A 62 -10.18 -11.51 3.90
N SER A 63 -11.40 -11.10 4.24
CA SER A 63 -11.88 -11.02 5.64
C SER A 63 -11.89 -12.35 6.40
N HIS A 64 -11.95 -13.48 5.67
CA HIS A 64 -11.89 -14.82 6.24
C HIS A 64 -10.48 -15.25 6.70
N ILE A 65 -9.42 -14.58 6.24
CA ILE A 65 -8.04 -14.89 6.63
C ILE A 65 -7.72 -14.31 8.01
N MET A 66 -8.17 -13.07 8.27
CA MET A 66 -7.95 -12.39 9.54
C MET A 66 -8.88 -11.20 9.73
N PRO A 67 -9.05 -10.69 10.98
CA PRO A 67 -9.78 -9.47 11.24
C PRO A 67 -9.15 -8.26 10.54
N ASN A 68 -9.99 -7.28 10.21
CA ASN A 68 -9.55 -5.98 9.71
C ASN A 68 -10.10 -4.82 10.56
N HIS A 69 -9.66 -3.61 10.26
CA HIS A 69 -9.94 -2.43 11.04
C HIS A 69 -11.35 -1.85 10.85
N PHE A 70 -12.19 -2.37 9.97
CA PHE A 70 -13.53 -1.84 9.78
C PHE A 70 -14.40 -2.04 11.03
N THR A 71 -15.15 -1.00 11.40
CA THR A 71 -16.10 -1.05 12.51
C THR A 71 -17.45 -1.64 12.11
N GLY A 72 -17.74 -1.70 10.82
CA GLY A 72 -19.06 -1.99 10.26
C GLY A 72 -19.96 -0.75 10.13
N GLN A 73 -19.55 0.41 10.67
CA GLN A 73 -20.23 1.67 10.47
C GLN A 73 -19.87 2.30 9.12
N THR A 74 -20.79 3.07 8.58
CA THR A 74 -20.60 3.90 7.38
C THR A 74 -20.29 5.35 7.76
N VAL A 75 -19.90 6.15 6.80
CA VAL A 75 -19.69 7.59 7.01
C VAL A 75 -21.00 8.32 7.41
N TYR A 76 -22.15 7.78 7.00
CA TYR A 76 -23.46 8.33 7.35
C TYR A 76 -23.85 8.13 8.83
N ASP A 77 -23.22 7.18 9.52
CA ASP A 77 -23.45 6.94 10.94
C ASP A 77 -22.71 7.94 11.83
N VAL A 78 -21.70 8.63 11.29
CA VAL A 78 -20.77 9.48 12.07
C VAL A 78 -20.66 10.92 11.56
N LEU A 79 -21.23 11.24 10.41
CA LEU A 79 -21.17 12.56 9.79
C LEU A 79 -22.57 13.07 9.40
N PRO A 80 -22.78 14.40 9.32
CA PRO A 80 -23.95 14.97 8.69
C PRO A 80 -24.10 14.47 7.23
N HIS A 81 -25.35 14.29 6.79
CA HIS A 81 -25.67 13.61 5.51
C HIS A 81 -24.98 14.23 4.31
N ASP A 82 -24.91 15.54 4.21
CA ASP A 82 -24.26 16.27 3.12
C ASP A 82 -22.74 16.07 3.10
N VAL A 83 -22.11 16.04 4.27
CA VAL A 83 -20.68 15.75 4.43
C VAL A 83 -20.39 14.27 4.12
N ALA A 84 -21.23 13.35 4.61
CA ALA A 84 -21.11 11.92 4.34
C ALA A 84 -21.22 11.62 2.85
N ALA A 85 -22.19 12.20 2.15
CA ALA A 85 -22.37 12.02 0.71
C ALA A 85 -21.15 12.48 -0.12
N ALA A 86 -20.45 13.51 0.33
CA ALA A 86 -19.22 13.99 -0.32
C ALA A 86 -18.00 13.10 -0.05
N LEU A 87 -18.05 12.23 0.96
CA LEU A 87 -16.92 11.44 1.43
C LEU A 87 -17.11 9.92 1.30
N GLU A 88 -18.31 9.42 0.99
CA GLU A 88 -18.65 7.99 1.02
C GLU A 88 -17.72 7.09 0.22
N LYS A 89 -17.15 7.62 -0.88
CA LYS A 89 -16.26 6.86 -1.77
C LYS A 89 -14.79 6.92 -1.38
N ARG A 90 -14.42 7.82 -0.45
CA ARG A 90 -13.03 8.05 -0.06
C ARG A 90 -12.75 8.01 1.43
N ALA A 91 -13.75 7.72 2.23
CA ALA A 91 -13.61 7.67 3.67
C ALA A 91 -14.15 6.36 4.25
N VAL A 92 -13.54 5.90 5.33
CA VAL A 92 -13.93 4.70 6.06
C VAL A 92 -13.91 4.95 7.55
N VAL A 93 -14.86 4.34 8.28
CA VAL A 93 -14.89 4.33 9.75
C VAL A 93 -14.12 3.12 10.25
N ALA A 94 -12.99 3.38 10.88
CA ALA A 94 -12.03 2.35 11.28
C ALA A 94 -11.84 2.31 12.80
N LYS A 95 -11.52 1.13 13.32
CA LYS A 95 -11.07 0.96 14.70
C LYS A 95 -9.75 1.69 14.93
N ARG A 96 -9.56 2.25 16.10
CA ARG A 96 -8.25 2.73 16.55
C ARG A 96 -7.47 1.53 17.05
N LEU A 97 -6.38 1.21 16.33
CA LEU A 97 -5.49 0.11 16.67
C LEU A 97 -4.16 0.66 17.15
N GLU A 98 -3.41 -0.13 17.89
CA GLU A 98 -2.00 0.12 18.17
C GLU A 98 -1.15 -0.37 16.99
N PRO A 99 -0.60 0.53 16.15
CA PRO A 99 0.12 0.12 14.94
C PRO A 99 1.42 -0.61 15.29
N LEU A 100 1.72 -1.68 14.57
CA LEU A 100 3.03 -2.32 14.66
C LEU A 100 4.13 -1.40 14.10
N LYS A 101 5.32 -1.48 14.68
CA LYS A 101 6.47 -0.63 14.31
C LYS A 101 7.26 -1.18 13.12
N ILE A 102 6.61 -2.01 12.32
CA ILE A 102 7.18 -2.58 11.09
C ILE A 102 6.16 -2.46 9.96
N GLU A 103 6.64 -2.49 8.74
CA GLU A 103 5.84 -2.73 7.55
C GLU A 103 6.05 -4.15 7.07
N ALA A 104 4.97 -4.83 6.76
CA ALA A 104 4.99 -6.22 6.32
C ALA A 104 4.99 -6.28 4.79
N ILE A 105 6.16 -6.39 4.20
CA ILE A 105 6.31 -6.49 2.75
C ILE A 105 6.38 -7.95 2.34
N VAL A 106 5.59 -8.33 1.35
CA VAL A 106 5.59 -9.67 0.75
C VAL A 106 5.90 -9.55 -0.73
N ARG A 107 6.77 -10.41 -1.22
CA ARG A 107 7.22 -10.39 -2.62
C ARG A 107 7.05 -11.76 -3.27
N GLY A 108 6.38 -11.78 -4.41
CA GLY A 108 6.34 -12.95 -5.30
C GLY A 108 7.26 -12.79 -6.51
N TYR A 109 7.77 -11.58 -6.73
CA TYR A 109 8.66 -11.22 -7.84
C TYR A 109 9.79 -10.31 -7.34
N LEU A 110 10.89 -10.26 -8.08
CA LEU A 110 12.11 -9.55 -7.71
C LEU A 110 12.13 -8.15 -8.34
N ALA A 111 11.69 -7.13 -7.63
CA ALA A 111 11.62 -5.75 -8.12
C ALA A 111 12.00 -4.72 -7.05
N GLY A 112 12.18 -3.47 -7.47
CA GLY A 112 12.39 -2.32 -6.59
C GLY A 112 13.57 -2.48 -5.63
N SER A 113 13.35 -2.24 -4.32
CA SER A 113 14.40 -2.37 -3.31
C SER A 113 14.93 -3.79 -3.18
N GLY A 114 14.07 -4.81 -3.34
CA GLY A 114 14.47 -6.21 -3.33
C GLY A 114 15.43 -6.56 -4.47
N TRP A 115 15.15 -6.07 -5.68
CA TRP A 115 16.07 -6.22 -6.82
C TRP A 115 17.42 -5.54 -6.59
N LYS A 116 17.42 -4.32 -6.05
CA LYS A 116 18.65 -3.58 -5.74
C LYS A 116 19.51 -4.32 -4.71
N GLU A 117 18.88 -4.83 -3.65
CA GLU A 117 19.58 -5.59 -2.60
C GLU A 117 20.13 -6.93 -3.14
N TYR A 118 19.31 -7.67 -3.89
CA TYR A 118 19.73 -8.93 -4.50
C TYR A 118 20.94 -8.75 -5.42
N ARG A 119 20.96 -7.73 -6.25
CA ARG A 119 22.12 -7.44 -7.13
C ARG A 119 23.43 -7.23 -6.38
N GLN A 120 23.35 -6.76 -5.15
CA GLN A 120 24.54 -6.46 -4.32
C GLN A 120 24.97 -7.67 -3.48
N THR A 121 24.02 -8.46 -3.03
CA THR A 121 24.27 -9.45 -1.96
C THR A 121 23.87 -10.87 -2.32
N GLY A 122 23.11 -11.09 -3.39
CA GLY A 122 22.49 -12.38 -3.71
C GLY A 122 21.36 -12.78 -2.76
N ALA A 123 20.87 -11.81 -1.94
CA ALA A 123 19.85 -12.04 -0.92
C ALA A 123 18.87 -10.85 -0.84
N VAL A 124 17.71 -11.04 -0.20
CA VAL A 124 16.78 -9.97 0.18
C VAL A 124 16.39 -10.17 1.64
N CYS A 125 16.60 -9.16 2.48
CA CYS A 125 16.35 -9.25 3.92
C CYS A 125 17.00 -10.47 4.58
N GLY A 126 18.20 -10.86 4.14
CA GLY A 126 18.94 -12.03 4.60
C GLY A 126 18.49 -13.36 4.00
N ILE A 127 17.42 -13.40 3.20
CA ILE A 127 16.95 -14.60 2.50
C ILE A 127 17.79 -14.76 1.22
N ARG A 128 18.62 -15.83 1.17
CA ARG A 128 19.38 -16.15 -0.05
C ARG A 128 18.46 -16.61 -1.16
N LEU A 129 18.64 -16.03 -2.33
CA LEU A 129 17.89 -16.37 -3.53
C LEU A 129 18.78 -17.11 -4.54
N PRO A 130 18.18 -17.86 -5.49
CA PRO A 130 18.94 -18.49 -6.57
C PRO A 130 19.82 -17.48 -7.33
N GLU A 131 20.94 -17.98 -7.85
CA GLU A 131 21.81 -17.17 -8.71
C GLU A 131 21.17 -16.87 -10.07
N ASN A 132 21.59 -15.77 -10.67
CA ASN A 132 21.20 -15.34 -12.03
C ASN A 132 19.72 -15.00 -12.21
N LEU A 133 18.98 -14.66 -11.12
CA LEU A 133 17.66 -14.07 -11.25
C LEU A 133 17.75 -12.71 -11.94
N ARG A 134 16.77 -12.44 -12.79
CA ARG A 134 16.63 -11.17 -13.53
C ARG A 134 15.67 -10.22 -12.83
N GLU A 135 15.73 -8.97 -13.20
CA GLU A 135 14.72 -8.00 -12.75
C GLU A 135 13.31 -8.46 -13.16
N ALA A 136 12.33 -8.22 -12.28
CA ALA A 136 10.94 -8.66 -12.43
C ALA A 136 10.74 -10.19 -12.53
N GLU A 137 11.76 -11.00 -12.27
CA GLU A 137 11.59 -12.45 -12.29
C GLU A 137 10.71 -12.94 -11.14
N GLN A 138 9.87 -13.93 -11.43
CA GLN A 138 9.05 -14.57 -10.40
C GLN A 138 9.96 -15.35 -9.45
N LEU A 139 9.79 -15.16 -8.17
CA LEU A 139 10.53 -15.88 -7.14
C LEU A 139 10.06 -17.33 -7.07
N PRO A 140 10.95 -18.30 -6.78
CA PRO A 140 10.57 -19.71 -6.57
C PRO A 140 9.58 -19.88 -5.42
N GLU A 141 9.72 -19.04 -4.40
CA GLU A 141 8.84 -18.99 -3.23
C GLU A 141 8.47 -17.54 -2.91
N ILE A 142 7.28 -17.34 -2.35
CA ILE A 142 6.85 -16.03 -1.83
C ILE A 142 7.67 -15.75 -0.57
N ILE A 143 8.29 -14.58 -0.50
CA ILE A 143 9.13 -14.19 0.62
C ILE A 143 8.52 -13.03 1.41
N PHE A 144 8.70 -13.07 2.73
CA PHE A 144 8.38 -11.99 3.66
C PHE A 144 9.64 -11.17 3.93
N THR A 145 9.61 -9.90 3.58
CA THR A 145 10.75 -8.98 3.61
C THR A 145 10.36 -7.69 4.33
N PRO A 146 10.26 -7.72 5.67
CA PRO A 146 9.78 -6.57 6.44
C PRO A 146 10.73 -5.38 6.35
N SER A 147 10.19 -4.19 6.64
CA SER A 147 10.97 -2.97 6.85
C SER A 147 10.64 -2.33 8.20
N THR A 148 11.56 -1.53 8.70
CA THR A 148 11.25 -0.64 9.83
C THR A 148 10.25 0.41 9.39
N LYS A 149 9.40 0.85 10.32
CA LYS A 149 8.57 2.03 10.13
C LYS A 149 9.35 3.24 10.66
N ALA A 150 10.04 3.92 9.76
CA ALA A 150 10.90 5.02 10.13
C ALA A 150 10.12 6.21 10.71
N ALA A 151 10.76 6.97 11.61
CA ALA A 151 10.24 8.25 12.05
C ALA A 151 10.14 9.23 10.86
N VAL A 152 9.18 10.16 10.93
CA VAL A 152 8.95 11.17 9.89
C VAL A 152 10.28 11.86 9.50
N GLY A 153 10.60 11.78 8.20
CA GLY A 153 11.84 12.37 7.65
C GLY A 153 12.99 11.38 7.43
N ASN A 154 12.84 10.13 7.86
CA ASN A 154 13.77 9.04 7.55
C ASN A 154 13.15 8.06 6.55
N HIS A 155 14.00 7.29 5.85
CA HIS A 155 13.54 6.23 4.95
C HIS A 155 13.36 4.92 5.70
N ASP A 156 12.33 4.15 5.29
CA ASP A 156 12.14 2.78 5.75
C ASP A 156 13.31 1.91 5.29
N VAL A 157 13.82 1.07 6.19
CA VAL A 157 14.96 0.20 5.94
C VAL A 157 14.51 -1.24 5.97
N ASN A 158 14.83 -1.99 4.91
CA ASN A 158 14.62 -3.43 4.87
C ASN A 158 15.36 -4.10 6.03
N ILE A 159 14.68 -4.97 6.76
CA ILE A 159 15.24 -5.74 7.88
C ILE A 159 15.02 -7.23 7.70
N GLY A 160 15.89 -8.04 8.27
CA GLY A 160 15.69 -9.49 8.32
C GLY A 160 14.60 -9.89 9.32
N PHE A 161 14.15 -11.15 9.24
CA PHE A 161 13.12 -11.66 10.13
C PHE A 161 13.52 -11.59 11.62
N ASP A 162 14.78 -11.89 11.95
CA ASP A 162 15.27 -11.83 13.33
C ASP A 162 15.23 -10.41 13.91
N GLU A 163 15.49 -9.41 13.09
CA GLU A 163 15.34 -8.00 13.49
C GLU A 163 13.88 -7.64 13.68
N CYS A 164 13.01 -8.05 12.76
CA CYS A 164 11.56 -7.90 12.90
C CYS A 164 11.08 -8.52 14.24
N ALA A 165 11.51 -9.74 14.54
CA ALA A 165 11.17 -10.41 15.79
C ALA A 165 11.71 -9.69 17.04
N ARG A 166 12.87 -9.03 16.95
CA ARG A 166 13.36 -8.17 18.05
C ARG A 166 12.50 -6.92 18.27
N VAL A 167 11.92 -6.37 17.20
CA VAL A 167 11.10 -5.15 17.26
C VAL A 167 9.70 -5.43 17.80
N ILE A 168 9.04 -6.50 17.36
CA ILE A 168 7.62 -6.76 17.70
C ILE A 168 7.39 -8.03 18.53
N GLY A 169 8.43 -8.81 18.83
CA GLY A 169 8.33 -10.10 19.52
C GLY A 169 8.25 -11.27 18.55
N GLN A 170 8.83 -12.42 18.95
CA GLN A 170 8.96 -13.60 18.09
C GLN A 170 7.61 -14.16 17.62
N GLU A 171 6.69 -14.39 18.55
CA GLU A 171 5.37 -14.97 18.24
C GLU A 171 4.56 -14.08 17.30
N LEU A 172 4.57 -12.77 17.55
CA LEU A 172 3.86 -11.80 16.73
C LEU A 172 4.49 -11.68 15.34
N ALA A 173 5.83 -11.71 15.25
CA ALA A 173 6.52 -11.68 13.95
C ALA A 173 6.20 -12.91 13.09
N GLU A 174 6.12 -14.09 13.70
CA GLU A 174 5.70 -15.32 13.01
C GLU A 174 4.25 -15.26 12.55
N GLU A 175 3.35 -14.73 13.38
CA GLU A 175 1.96 -14.53 13.00
C GLU A 175 1.81 -13.54 11.85
N VAL A 176 2.46 -12.39 11.93
CA VAL A 176 2.48 -11.37 10.86
C VAL A 176 2.99 -11.98 9.56
N ARG A 177 4.13 -12.69 9.58
CA ARG A 177 4.68 -13.34 8.39
C ARG A 177 3.69 -14.32 7.78
N ARG A 178 3.11 -15.20 8.57
CA ARG A 178 2.14 -16.20 8.12
C ARG A 178 0.90 -15.56 7.51
N LYS A 179 0.33 -14.54 8.18
CA LYS A 179 -0.87 -13.83 7.72
C LYS A 179 -0.59 -12.99 6.47
N ALA A 180 0.53 -12.27 6.42
CA ALA A 180 0.92 -11.47 5.26
C ALA A 180 1.12 -12.33 4.00
N ILE A 181 1.79 -13.48 4.12
CA ILE A 181 1.96 -14.43 3.02
C ILE A 181 0.61 -14.99 2.57
N ALA A 182 -0.28 -15.36 3.49
CA ALA A 182 -1.61 -15.88 3.15
C ALA A 182 -2.46 -14.83 2.40
N LEU A 183 -2.49 -13.59 2.90
CA LEU A 183 -3.18 -12.46 2.25
C LEU A 183 -2.65 -12.22 0.83
N TYR A 184 -1.32 -12.17 0.69
CA TYR A 184 -0.69 -11.96 -0.61
C TYR A 184 -0.99 -13.10 -1.60
N SER A 185 -0.86 -14.36 -1.15
CA SER A 185 -1.02 -15.54 -2.01
C SER A 185 -2.42 -15.60 -2.60
N GLU A 186 -3.46 -15.45 -1.79
CA GLU A 186 -4.83 -15.46 -2.25
C GLU A 186 -5.15 -14.28 -3.17
N ALA A 187 -4.67 -13.09 -2.80
CA ALA A 187 -4.84 -11.91 -3.61
C ALA A 187 -4.13 -12.02 -4.97
N ALA A 188 -2.90 -12.53 -5.00
CA ALA A 188 -2.12 -12.70 -6.23
C ALA A 188 -2.77 -13.72 -7.16
N GLU A 189 -3.30 -14.83 -6.62
CA GLU A 189 -4.04 -15.82 -7.40
C GLU A 189 -5.29 -15.20 -8.03
N TYR A 190 -6.10 -14.50 -7.25
CA TYR A 190 -7.29 -13.82 -7.77
C TYR A 190 -6.93 -12.76 -8.81
N ALA A 191 -5.99 -11.86 -8.52
CA ALA A 191 -5.59 -10.78 -9.43
C ALA A 191 -5.10 -11.33 -10.78
N ARG A 192 -4.42 -12.48 -10.76
CA ARG A 192 -3.95 -13.15 -11.98
C ARG A 192 -5.11 -13.59 -12.88
N THR A 193 -6.22 -14.04 -12.30
CA THR A 193 -7.44 -14.36 -13.08
C THR A 193 -8.08 -13.13 -13.73
N ARG A 194 -7.70 -11.94 -13.23
CA ARG A 194 -8.15 -10.63 -13.71
C ARG A 194 -7.12 -9.94 -14.62
N GLY A 195 -6.08 -10.66 -15.04
CA GLY A 195 -5.01 -10.11 -15.89
C GLY A 195 -4.02 -9.20 -15.17
N ILE A 196 -3.99 -9.23 -13.84
CA ILE A 196 -3.05 -8.45 -13.01
C ILE A 196 -2.08 -9.37 -12.29
N ILE A 197 -0.79 -9.06 -12.38
CA ILE A 197 0.25 -9.62 -11.52
C ILE A 197 0.49 -8.65 -10.36
N ILE A 198 0.34 -9.14 -9.13
CA ILE A 198 0.80 -8.43 -7.93
C ILE A 198 2.25 -8.85 -7.69
N CYS A 199 3.19 -7.96 -7.99
CA CYS A 199 4.62 -8.22 -7.83
C CYS A 199 5.02 -8.31 -6.36
N ASP A 200 4.68 -7.30 -5.61
CA ASP A 200 4.88 -7.16 -4.18
C ASP A 200 3.80 -6.27 -3.58
N THR A 201 3.65 -6.35 -2.28
CA THR A 201 2.75 -5.49 -1.53
C THR A 201 3.28 -5.20 -0.14
N LYS A 202 2.88 -4.07 0.40
CA LYS A 202 3.10 -3.66 1.78
C LYS A 202 1.79 -3.70 2.54
N PHE A 203 1.73 -4.49 3.60
CA PHE A 203 0.65 -4.50 4.57
C PHE A 203 1.05 -3.75 5.84
N GLU A 204 0.07 -3.15 6.49
CA GLU A 204 0.18 -2.63 7.83
C GLU A 204 -0.76 -3.38 8.78
N PHE A 205 -0.26 -3.64 9.97
CA PHE A 205 -1.01 -4.33 11.02
C PHE A 205 -0.98 -3.54 12.31
N GLY A 206 -1.99 -3.75 13.13
CA GLY A 206 -2.07 -3.23 14.48
C GLY A 206 -2.69 -4.24 15.42
N LEU A 207 -2.62 -3.95 16.71
CA LEU A 207 -3.30 -4.71 17.75
C LEU A 207 -4.58 -3.98 18.18
N ASP A 208 -5.67 -4.71 18.29
CA ASP A 208 -6.90 -4.19 18.88
C ASP A 208 -6.81 -4.14 20.41
N GLU A 209 -7.88 -3.68 21.07
CA GLU A 209 -7.97 -3.56 22.54
C GLU A 209 -7.79 -4.89 23.29
N ASN A 210 -7.92 -6.02 22.61
CA ASN A 210 -7.74 -7.37 23.14
C ASN A 210 -6.38 -7.98 22.79
N GLY A 211 -5.51 -7.21 22.10
CA GLY A 211 -4.23 -7.70 21.59
C GLY A 211 -4.35 -8.55 20.32
N THR A 212 -5.50 -8.53 19.64
CA THR A 212 -5.70 -9.31 18.39
C THR A 212 -5.02 -8.64 17.22
N LEU A 213 -4.19 -9.39 16.48
CA LEU A 213 -3.56 -8.91 15.25
C LEU A 213 -4.63 -8.60 14.19
N THR A 214 -4.65 -7.36 13.72
CA THR A 214 -5.67 -6.81 12.83
C THR A 214 -5.04 -6.12 11.64
N LEU A 215 -5.52 -6.43 10.43
CA LEU A 215 -5.11 -5.76 9.20
C LEU A 215 -5.66 -4.35 9.13
N MET A 216 -4.83 -3.37 8.78
CA MET A 216 -5.21 -1.96 8.80
C MET A 216 -4.66 -1.17 7.61
N ASP A 217 -4.98 0.10 7.58
CA ASP A 217 -4.57 1.13 6.63
C ASP A 217 -5.15 0.90 5.24
N GLU A 218 -4.34 0.70 4.21
CA GLU A 218 -4.79 0.32 2.87
C GLU A 218 -4.21 -1.03 2.47
N VAL A 219 -4.94 -1.75 1.62
CA VAL A 219 -4.60 -3.11 1.25
C VAL A 219 -4.62 -3.28 -0.26
N LEU A 220 -3.48 -3.72 -0.82
CA LEU A 220 -3.37 -4.18 -2.21
C LEU A 220 -3.90 -3.14 -3.22
N THR A 221 -3.49 -1.89 -3.01
CA THR A 221 -3.77 -0.79 -3.94
C THR A 221 -2.54 -0.50 -4.81
N PRO A 222 -2.70 0.22 -5.92
CA PRO A 222 -1.56 0.70 -6.70
C PRO A 222 -0.58 1.61 -5.93
N ASP A 223 -0.95 2.10 -4.75
CA ASP A 223 -0.06 2.88 -3.88
C ASP A 223 0.78 2.01 -2.94
N SER A 224 0.23 0.90 -2.46
CA SER A 224 0.89 -0.04 -1.55
C SER A 224 1.51 -1.26 -2.25
N SER A 225 1.27 -1.42 -3.55
CA SER A 225 1.64 -2.62 -4.32
C SER A 225 2.16 -2.25 -5.69
N ARG A 226 2.96 -3.16 -6.31
CA ARG A 226 3.27 -3.10 -7.74
C ARG A 226 2.33 -4.02 -8.49
N PHE A 227 1.53 -3.45 -9.38
CA PHE A 227 0.60 -4.15 -10.26
C PHE A 227 1.07 -4.09 -11.70
N TRP A 228 1.24 -5.25 -12.34
CA TRP A 228 1.64 -5.35 -13.73
C TRP A 228 0.54 -5.98 -14.58
N PRO A 229 0.33 -5.52 -15.82
CA PRO A 229 -0.47 -6.23 -16.81
C PRO A 229 0.14 -7.61 -17.09
N ALA A 230 -0.64 -8.67 -16.90
CA ALA A 230 -0.13 -10.04 -17.06
C ALA A 230 0.25 -10.37 -18.51
N ASP A 231 -0.43 -9.76 -19.48
CA ASP A 231 -0.20 -9.92 -20.92
C ASP A 231 1.06 -9.18 -21.43
N GLN A 232 1.57 -8.21 -20.66
CA GLN A 232 2.75 -7.41 -21.00
C GLN A 232 3.95 -7.73 -20.10
N TYR A 233 3.80 -8.70 -19.21
CA TYR A 233 4.85 -9.09 -18.28
C TYR A 233 5.94 -9.89 -18.99
N GLN A 234 7.19 -9.45 -18.81
CA GLN A 234 8.38 -10.17 -19.23
C GLN A 234 9.48 -10.01 -18.17
N PRO A 235 10.12 -11.11 -17.71
CA PRO A 235 11.25 -11.02 -16.81
C PRO A 235 12.49 -10.48 -17.53
N GLY A 236 13.33 -9.73 -16.80
CA GLY A 236 14.55 -9.09 -17.32
C GLY A 236 14.38 -7.63 -17.72
N SER A 237 13.20 -7.06 -17.53
CA SER A 237 12.91 -5.65 -17.75
C SER A 237 11.91 -5.15 -16.69
N ASN A 238 11.83 -3.83 -16.50
CA ASN A 238 10.77 -3.24 -15.66
C ASN A 238 9.45 -3.28 -16.44
N PRO A 239 8.44 -4.10 -16.04
CA PRO A 239 7.20 -4.19 -16.78
C PRO A 239 6.40 -2.89 -16.73
N PRO A 240 5.50 -2.64 -17.71
CA PRO A 240 4.47 -1.62 -17.57
C PRO A 240 3.66 -1.84 -16.28
N SER A 241 3.14 -0.77 -15.70
CA SER A 241 2.56 -0.82 -14.37
C SER A 241 1.24 -0.07 -14.30
N PHE A 242 0.32 -0.54 -13.44
CA PHE A 242 -0.90 0.17 -13.05
C PHE A 242 -0.70 1.11 -11.84
N ASP A 243 0.53 1.17 -11.32
CA ASP A 243 0.88 1.94 -10.14
C ASP A 243 1.57 3.28 -10.48
N LYS A 244 2.24 3.86 -9.49
CA LYS A 244 2.98 5.12 -9.60
C LYS A 244 4.22 5.07 -10.51
N GLN A 245 4.55 3.94 -11.15
CA GLN A 245 5.80 3.81 -11.89
C GLN A 245 5.88 4.83 -13.03
N PHE A 246 4.75 5.10 -13.69
CA PHE A 246 4.71 6.11 -14.75
C PHE A 246 5.13 7.51 -14.28
N ILE A 247 4.65 7.93 -13.11
CA ILE A 247 5.08 9.21 -12.48
C ILE A 247 6.53 9.13 -12.02
N ARG A 248 6.95 8.00 -11.43
CA ARG A 248 8.35 7.83 -10.99
C ARG A 248 9.32 7.90 -12.16
N ASP A 249 9.00 7.26 -13.28
CA ASP A 249 9.83 7.28 -14.49
C ASP A 249 9.93 8.71 -15.05
N TRP A 250 8.81 9.44 -15.08
CA TRP A 250 8.81 10.83 -15.50
C TRP A 250 9.65 11.72 -14.55
N LEU A 251 9.51 11.55 -13.23
CA LEU A 251 10.31 12.29 -12.25
C LEU A 251 11.80 11.98 -12.38
N GLU A 252 12.18 10.74 -12.64
CA GLU A 252 13.59 10.36 -12.85
C GLU A 252 14.13 10.95 -14.15
N GLN A 253 13.35 10.94 -15.23
CA GLN A 253 13.74 11.54 -16.51
C GLN A 253 13.85 13.08 -16.44
N SER A 254 13.12 13.72 -15.52
CA SER A 254 13.23 15.19 -15.31
C SER A 254 14.55 15.63 -14.71
N GLY A 255 15.38 14.69 -14.23
CA GLY A 255 16.64 14.99 -13.54
C GLY A 255 16.47 15.51 -12.11
N TRP A 256 15.27 15.39 -11.54
CA TRP A 256 15.00 15.83 -10.18
C TRP A 256 15.79 15.04 -9.13
N ASN A 257 16.34 15.74 -8.15
CA ASN A 257 17.19 15.17 -7.10
C ASN A 257 16.43 14.46 -5.97
N LYS A 258 15.10 14.25 -6.12
CA LYS A 258 14.21 13.61 -5.12
C LYS A 258 14.10 14.37 -3.79
N GLN A 259 14.36 15.69 -3.82
CA GLN A 259 14.20 16.58 -2.67
C GLN A 259 13.16 17.67 -2.99
N PRO A 260 12.39 18.14 -1.97
CA PRO A 260 11.48 19.27 -2.17
C PRO A 260 12.21 20.56 -2.63
N PRO A 261 11.59 21.38 -3.49
CA PRO A 261 10.29 21.15 -4.14
C PRO A 261 10.36 20.14 -5.30
N ALA A 262 9.28 19.41 -5.52
CA ALA A 262 9.16 18.56 -6.69
C ALA A 262 8.90 19.40 -7.97
N PRO A 263 9.28 18.92 -9.17
CA PRO A 263 8.90 19.59 -10.41
C PRO A 263 7.40 19.46 -10.65
N ALA A 264 6.80 20.49 -11.27
CA ALA A 264 5.38 20.50 -11.62
C ALA A 264 5.07 19.35 -12.57
N VAL A 265 4.10 18.49 -12.22
CA VAL A 265 3.74 17.32 -13.00
C VAL A 265 2.80 17.73 -14.15
N PRO A 266 3.12 17.42 -15.42
CA PRO A 266 2.25 17.74 -16.53
C PRO A 266 0.87 17.08 -16.41
N ALA A 267 -0.18 17.79 -16.84
CA ALA A 267 -1.55 17.28 -16.80
C ALA A 267 -1.70 15.93 -17.52
N GLU A 268 -1.01 15.73 -18.64
CA GLU A 268 -1.01 14.46 -19.36
C GLU A 268 -0.47 13.28 -18.53
N VAL A 269 0.55 13.53 -17.69
CA VAL A 269 1.12 12.51 -16.78
C VAL A 269 0.12 12.15 -15.68
N ILE A 270 -0.58 13.16 -15.14
CA ILE A 270 -1.64 12.98 -14.14
C ILE A 270 -2.79 12.17 -14.73
N GLU A 271 -3.27 12.52 -15.91
CA GLU A 271 -4.37 11.84 -16.59
C GLU A 271 -4.04 10.39 -16.92
N LYS A 272 -2.84 10.11 -17.42
CA LYS A 272 -2.37 8.74 -17.68
C LYS A 272 -2.27 7.90 -16.41
N THR A 273 -1.78 8.49 -15.32
CA THR A 273 -1.71 7.80 -14.03
C THR A 273 -3.10 7.49 -13.49
N LEU A 274 -4.02 8.45 -13.56
CA LEU A 274 -5.42 8.24 -13.16
C LEU A 274 -6.10 7.15 -14.00
N ALA A 275 -5.87 7.15 -15.32
CA ALA A 275 -6.40 6.12 -16.21
C ALA A 275 -5.92 4.71 -15.79
N LYS A 276 -4.64 4.56 -15.43
CA LYS A 276 -4.10 3.28 -14.94
C LYS A 276 -4.71 2.84 -13.60
N TYR A 277 -4.96 3.76 -12.70
CA TYR A 277 -5.63 3.45 -11.43
C TYR A 277 -7.09 2.99 -11.65
N ARG A 278 -7.82 3.64 -12.58
CA ARG A 278 -9.18 3.23 -12.96
C ARG A 278 -9.20 1.86 -13.62
N GLU A 279 -8.28 1.62 -14.54
CA GLU A 279 -8.13 0.32 -15.20
C GLU A 279 -7.90 -0.80 -14.16
N ALA A 280 -7.04 -0.59 -13.18
CA ALA A 280 -6.81 -1.55 -12.10
C ALA A 280 -8.09 -1.80 -11.26
N LEU A 281 -8.83 -0.74 -10.91
CA LEU A 281 -10.09 -0.88 -10.19
C LEU A 281 -11.11 -1.70 -10.98
N GLU A 282 -11.31 -1.38 -12.25
CA GLU A 282 -12.25 -2.06 -13.13
C GLU A 282 -11.91 -3.55 -13.27
N LEU A 283 -10.65 -3.87 -13.53
CA LEU A 283 -10.21 -5.26 -13.66
C LEU A 283 -10.42 -6.07 -12.38
N LEU A 284 -10.13 -5.49 -11.22
CA LEU A 284 -10.23 -6.20 -9.94
C LEU A 284 -11.68 -6.39 -9.47
N THR A 285 -12.58 -5.46 -9.77
CA THR A 285 -13.92 -5.42 -9.17
C THR A 285 -15.04 -5.92 -10.09
N GLN A 286 -14.75 -6.19 -11.36
CA GLN A 286 -15.67 -6.86 -12.30
C GLN A 286 -15.59 -8.37 -12.14
#